data_c4734449f0725dae7f9a9bf3e3f7a87e
#
_entry.id   c4734449f0725dae7f9a9bf3e3f7a87e
#
_cell.length_a   1.000
_cell.length_b   1.000
_cell.length_c   1.000
_cell.angle_alpha   90.00
_cell.angle_beta   90.00
_cell.angle_gamma   90.00
#
_symmetry.space_group_name_H-M   'P 1'
#
loop_
_entity.id
_entity.type
_entity.pdbx_description
1 polymer ?
#
loop_
_entity_poly.entity_id
_entity_poly.type
_entity_poly.pdbx_seq_one_letter_code
_entity_poly.pdbx_strand_id
1 'polypeptide(L)'
;LALAGASAISHDLYARVIKKGTATSQQEMKVTRLASVGLGITAILLGIAFKDQNVLFLVALAFGVASSVNFPILILSMYWKGLTTRGALWGGIAGLVSSVGLVILSPTVWVKILGNKAAIFPYDHPAIVSMTLAFFVTWLLSVTDKSARADNEKAAYEEQYIRAQTGLGASGAHAH
;
A
#
# COMPACT_ATOMS: atom_id res chain seq x y z
N LEU A 1 1.09 -15.54 -3.82
CA LEU A 1 1.25 -14.29 -3.07
C LEU A 1 2.72 -13.94 -2.87
N ALA A 2 3.59 -14.84 -2.37
CA ALA A 2 5.01 -14.55 -2.15
C ALA A 2 5.74 -14.18 -3.46
N LEU A 3 5.47 -14.88 -4.56
CA LEU A 3 6.03 -14.55 -5.87
C LEU A 3 5.54 -13.19 -6.38
N ALA A 4 4.26 -12.84 -6.18
CA ALA A 4 3.74 -11.53 -6.57
C ALA A 4 4.40 -10.40 -5.77
N GLY A 5 4.60 -10.58 -4.45
CA GLY A 5 5.32 -9.63 -3.61
C GLY A 5 6.79 -9.49 -4.01
N ALA A 6 7.46 -10.60 -4.30
CA ALA A 6 8.86 -10.58 -4.75
C ALA A 6 9.02 -9.92 -6.12
N SER A 7 8.06 -10.16 -7.05
CA SER A 7 8.03 -9.50 -8.35
C SER A 7 7.81 -7.99 -8.23
N ALA A 8 6.90 -7.54 -7.39
CA ALA A 8 6.69 -6.11 -7.12
C ALA A 8 7.96 -5.44 -6.56
N ILE A 9 8.66 -6.09 -5.64
CA ILE A 9 9.93 -5.58 -5.11
C ILE A 9 11.01 -5.50 -6.20
N SER A 10 11.13 -6.52 -7.04
CA SER A 10 12.20 -6.57 -8.04
C SER A 10 11.91 -5.70 -9.25
N HIS A 11 10.71 -5.76 -9.80
CA HIS A 11 10.35 -5.06 -11.02
C HIS A 11 9.95 -3.61 -10.74
N ASP A 12 9.00 -3.38 -9.84
CA ASP A 12 8.48 -2.04 -9.64
C ASP A 12 9.43 -1.18 -8.78
N LEU A 13 9.88 -1.72 -7.64
CA LEU A 13 10.74 -0.95 -6.75
C LEU A 13 12.19 -0.90 -7.26
N TYR A 14 12.82 -2.06 -7.50
CA TYR A 14 14.24 -2.09 -7.86
C TYR A 14 14.49 -1.63 -9.29
N ALA A 15 13.84 -2.23 -10.30
CA ALA A 15 14.14 -1.93 -11.70
C ALA A 15 13.63 -0.54 -12.10
N ARG A 16 12.39 -0.16 -11.73
CA ARG A 16 11.80 1.11 -12.16
C ARG A 16 12.20 2.29 -11.28
N VAL A 17 12.14 2.16 -9.94
CA VAL A 17 12.38 3.28 -9.02
C VAL A 17 13.88 3.44 -8.74
N ILE A 18 14.57 2.38 -8.32
CA ILE A 18 15.99 2.47 -7.92
C ILE A 18 16.89 2.55 -9.15
N LYS A 19 16.73 1.66 -10.11
CA LYS A 19 17.54 1.58 -11.33
C LYS A 19 17.02 2.43 -12.50
N LYS A 20 15.87 3.08 -12.36
CA LYS A 20 15.26 3.95 -13.39
C LYS A 20 15.20 3.29 -14.79
N GLY A 21 14.90 2.00 -14.84
CA GLY A 21 14.79 1.23 -16.09
C GLY A 21 16.12 0.70 -16.65
N THR A 22 17.25 0.86 -15.96
CA THR A 22 18.58 0.37 -16.43
C THR A 22 18.95 -0.99 -15.83
N ALA A 23 18.04 -1.66 -15.13
CA ALA A 23 18.29 -2.97 -14.53
C ALA A 23 18.41 -4.05 -15.61
N THR A 24 19.37 -4.95 -15.44
CA THR A 24 19.48 -6.15 -16.29
C THR A 24 18.59 -7.27 -15.76
N SER A 25 18.11 -8.17 -16.64
CA SER A 25 17.29 -9.32 -16.23
C SER A 25 17.96 -10.19 -15.16
N GLN A 26 19.29 -10.28 -15.18
CA GLN A 26 20.03 -11.02 -14.15
C GLN A 26 19.97 -10.32 -12.78
N GLN A 27 20.01 -8.99 -12.75
CA GLN A 27 19.89 -8.21 -11.51
C GLN A 27 18.46 -8.33 -10.95
N GLU A 28 17.45 -8.20 -11.79
CA GLU A 28 16.05 -8.39 -11.39
C GLU A 28 15.81 -9.78 -10.80
N MET A 29 16.34 -10.83 -11.45
CA MET A 29 16.23 -12.22 -10.97
C MET A 29 16.91 -12.42 -9.61
N LYS A 30 18.10 -11.81 -9.38
CA LYS A 30 18.75 -11.87 -8.07
C LYS A 30 17.93 -11.19 -6.98
N VAL A 31 17.38 -10.01 -7.28
CA VAL A 31 16.51 -9.29 -6.33
C VAL A 31 15.23 -10.07 -6.05
N THR A 32 14.60 -10.66 -7.07
CA THR A 32 13.41 -11.52 -6.90
C THR A 32 13.70 -12.69 -5.96
N ARG A 33 14.83 -13.39 -6.16
CA ARG A 33 15.23 -14.52 -5.28
C ARG A 33 15.47 -14.06 -3.84
N LEU A 34 16.18 -12.96 -3.66
CA LEU A 34 16.44 -12.41 -2.33
C LEU A 34 15.15 -11.96 -1.64
N ALA A 35 14.28 -11.26 -2.37
CA ALA A 35 12.99 -10.84 -1.88
C ALA A 35 12.09 -12.03 -1.51
N SER A 36 12.06 -13.10 -2.33
CA SER A 36 11.32 -14.32 -2.02
C SER A 36 11.79 -14.99 -0.74
N VAL A 37 13.11 -15.09 -0.54
CA VAL A 37 13.69 -15.63 0.69
C VAL A 37 13.33 -14.74 1.89
N GLY A 38 13.48 -13.43 1.78
CA GLY A 38 13.13 -12.48 2.83
C GLY A 38 11.64 -12.56 3.22
N LEU A 39 10.75 -12.59 2.23
CA LEU A 39 9.31 -12.77 2.46
C LEU A 39 9.01 -14.13 3.11
N GLY A 40 9.69 -15.21 2.69
CA GLY A 40 9.54 -16.53 3.28
C GLY A 40 9.94 -16.56 4.76
N ILE A 41 11.08 -15.98 5.10
CA ILE A 41 11.53 -15.85 6.49
C ILE A 41 10.53 -15.04 7.31
N THR A 42 10.08 -13.89 6.79
CA THR A 42 9.09 -13.05 7.46
C THR A 42 7.77 -13.80 7.69
N ALA A 43 7.32 -14.57 6.70
CA ALA A 43 6.10 -15.38 6.82
C ALA A 43 6.23 -16.46 7.90
N ILE A 44 7.40 -17.12 8.01
CA ILE A 44 7.65 -18.12 9.04
C ILE A 44 7.64 -17.47 10.43
N LEU A 45 8.32 -16.34 10.61
CA LEU A 45 8.37 -15.62 11.88
C LEU A 45 6.98 -15.15 12.33
N LEU A 46 6.21 -14.59 11.40
CA LEU A 46 4.82 -14.20 11.68
C LEU A 46 3.93 -15.42 11.96
N GLY A 47 4.11 -16.52 11.22
CA GLY A 47 3.38 -17.76 11.48
C GLY A 47 3.64 -18.33 12.88
N ILE A 48 4.88 -18.26 13.35
CA ILE A 48 5.23 -18.67 14.72
C ILE A 48 4.61 -17.71 15.77
N ALA A 49 4.71 -16.39 15.52
CA ALA A 49 4.17 -15.38 16.43
C ALA A 49 2.64 -15.44 16.57
N PHE A 50 1.94 -15.80 15.50
CA PHE A 50 0.48 -15.86 15.43
C PHE A 50 -0.08 -17.29 15.42
N LYS A 51 0.70 -18.31 15.81
CA LYS A 51 0.32 -19.74 15.73
C LYS A 51 -1.01 -20.08 16.44
N ASP A 52 -1.32 -19.37 17.51
CA ASP A 52 -2.52 -19.61 18.35
C ASP A 52 -3.72 -18.76 17.89
N GLN A 53 -3.59 -18.02 16.80
CA GLN A 53 -4.67 -17.18 16.26
C GLN A 53 -5.47 -17.91 15.19
N ASN A 54 -6.75 -17.55 15.07
CA ASN A 54 -7.61 -18.09 14.02
C ASN A 54 -7.15 -17.58 12.64
N VAL A 55 -7.10 -18.47 11.65
CA VAL A 55 -6.71 -18.13 10.27
C VAL A 55 -7.60 -17.03 9.69
N LEU A 56 -8.92 -17.07 9.96
CA LEU A 56 -9.85 -16.05 9.49
C LEU A 56 -9.51 -14.66 10.05
N PHE A 57 -9.10 -14.61 11.33
CA PHE A 57 -8.63 -13.39 11.97
C PHE A 57 -7.39 -12.83 11.25
N LEU A 58 -6.41 -13.66 10.92
CA LEU A 58 -5.19 -13.24 10.23
C LEU A 58 -5.47 -12.74 8.81
N VAL A 59 -6.39 -13.41 8.11
CA VAL A 59 -6.84 -12.97 6.77
C VAL A 59 -7.53 -11.62 6.85
N ALA A 60 -8.46 -11.43 7.78
CA ALA A 60 -9.15 -10.17 7.98
C ALA A 60 -8.18 -9.03 8.37
N LEU A 61 -7.16 -9.34 9.18
CA LEU A 61 -6.11 -8.40 9.55
C LEU A 61 -5.28 -7.96 8.32
N ALA A 62 -4.86 -8.92 7.50
CA ALA A 62 -4.08 -8.64 6.29
C ALA A 62 -4.88 -7.77 5.29
N PHE A 63 -6.17 -8.09 5.07
CA PHE A 63 -7.05 -7.27 4.24
C PHE A 63 -7.29 -5.89 4.84
N GLY A 64 -7.42 -5.79 6.16
CA GLY A 64 -7.54 -4.52 6.88
C GLY A 64 -6.35 -3.60 6.66
N VAL A 65 -5.12 -4.13 6.75
CA VAL A 65 -3.89 -3.38 6.47
C VAL A 65 -3.84 -2.97 5.00
N ALA A 66 -4.06 -3.91 4.08
CA ALA A 66 -4.02 -3.64 2.64
C ALA A 66 -5.07 -2.60 2.21
N SER A 67 -6.30 -2.70 2.72
CA SER A 67 -7.36 -1.74 2.41
C SER A 67 -7.08 -0.35 2.96
N SER A 68 -6.44 -0.25 4.13
CA SER A 68 -6.08 1.04 4.73
C SER A 68 -5.10 1.85 3.87
N VAL A 69 -4.31 1.17 3.05
CA VAL A 69 -3.36 1.80 2.11
C VAL A 69 -4.01 2.05 0.75
N ASN A 70 -4.58 0.99 0.16
CA ASN A 70 -4.98 1.02 -1.24
C ASN A 70 -6.34 1.68 -1.47
N PHE A 71 -7.33 1.44 -0.61
CA PHE A 71 -8.70 1.91 -0.83
C PHE A 71 -8.81 3.44 -0.90
N PRO A 72 -8.21 4.24 0.01
CA PRO A 72 -8.23 5.69 -0.10
C PRO A 72 -7.63 6.21 -1.40
N ILE A 73 -6.49 5.66 -1.80
CA ILE A 73 -5.78 6.09 -3.01
C ILE A 73 -6.59 5.74 -4.25
N LEU A 74 -7.12 4.51 -4.34
CA LEU A 74 -7.92 4.07 -5.48
C LEU A 74 -9.20 4.91 -5.63
N ILE A 75 -9.96 5.09 -4.57
CA ILE A 75 -11.19 5.89 -4.62
C ILE A 75 -10.89 7.34 -5.03
N LEU A 76 -9.90 7.97 -4.41
CA LEU A 76 -9.55 9.34 -4.76
C LEU A 76 -8.98 9.46 -6.17
N SER A 77 -8.23 8.47 -6.65
CA SER A 77 -7.70 8.48 -8.02
C SER A 77 -8.80 8.35 -9.09
N MET A 78 -9.89 7.67 -8.77
CA MET A 78 -11.01 7.47 -9.71
C MET A 78 -12.00 8.63 -9.71
N TYR A 79 -12.26 9.22 -8.53
CA TYR A 79 -13.38 10.17 -8.36
C TYR A 79 -12.97 11.60 -8.06
N TRP A 80 -11.70 11.85 -7.75
CA TRP A 80 -11.27 13.18 -7.35
C TRP A 80 -10.05 13.70 -8.14
N LYS A 81 -10.30 14.65 -9.03
CA LYS A 81 -9.27 15.27 -9.88
C LYS A 81 -8.17 16.04 -9.11
N GLY A 82 -8.39 16.32 -7.84
CA GLY A 82 -7.42 17.02 -6.99
C GLY A 82 -6.30 16.14 -6.45
N LEU A 83 -6.33 14.82 -6.67
CA LEU A 83 -5.29 13.92 -6.21
C LEU A 83 -3.95 14.22 -6.86
N THR A 84 -2.90 14.28 -6.04
CA THR A 84 -1.51 14.41 -6.52
C THR A 84 -0.70 13.18 -6.12
N THR A 85 0.36 12.89 -6.87
CA THR A 85 1.28 11.78 -6.55
C THR A 85 1.88 11.93 -5.15
N ARG A 86 2.15 13.16 -4.71
CA ARG A 86 2.65 13.44 -3.35
C ARG A 86 1.62 13.09 -2.29
N GLY A 87 0.36 13.47 -2.49
CA GLY A 87 -0.74 13.11 -1.60
C GLY A 87 -0.97 11.62 -1.52
N ALA A 88 -0.99 10.93 -2.67
CA ALA A 88 -1.15 9.49 -2.75
C ALA A 88 -0.02 8.73 -2.04
N LEU A 89 1.23 9.13 -2.25
CA LEU A 89 2.40 8.49 -1.63
C LEU A 89 2.36 8.62 -0.10
N TRP A 90 2.25 9.83 0.40
CA TRP A 90 2.27 10.08 1.85
C TRP A 90 1.00 9.59 2.55
N GLY A 91 -0.15 9.66 1.88
CA GLY A 91 -1.39 9.08 2.38
C GLY A 91 -1.31 7.56 2.51
N GLY A 92 -0.74 6.90 1.51
CA GLY A 92 -0.47 5.46 1.56
C GLY A 92 0.50 5.07 2.67
N ILE A 93 1.60 5.82 2.83
CA ILE A 93 2.55 5.62 3.94
C ILE A 93 1.87 5.83 5.29
N ALA A 94 1.07 6.88 5.45
CA ALA A 94 0.33 7.15 6.68
C ALA A 94 -0.67 6.02 6.99
N GLY A 95 -1.39 5.51 5.98
CA GLY A 95 -2.28 4.35 6.10
C GLY A 95 -1.55 3.08 6.54
N LEU A 96 -0.39 2.80 5.93
CA LEU A 96 0.43 1.65 6.28
C LEU A 96 0.97 1.74 7.70
N VAL A 97 1.64 2.85 8.02
CA VAL A 97 2.29 3.05 9.33
C VAL A 97 1.26 3.06 10.46
N SER A 98 0.13 3.76 10.26
CA SER A 98 -0.94 3.78 11.26
C SER A 98 -1.61 2.42 11.43
N SER A 99 -1.88 1.71 10.33
CA SER A 99 -2.51 0.38 10.40
C SER A 99 -1.61 -0.62 11.12
N VAL A 100 -0.35 -0.73 10.73
CA VAL A 100 0.62 -1.63 11.38
C VAL A 100 0.87 -1.21 12.83
N GLY A 101 1.03 0.08 13.09
CA GLY A 101 1.22 0.61 14.45
C GLY A 101 0.05 0.28 15.38
N LEU A 102 -1.18 0.50 14.92
CA LEU A 102 -2.38 0.17 15.71
C LEU A 102 -2.59 -1.33 15.89
N VAL A 103 -2.20 -2.16 14.91
CA VAL A 103 -2.19 -3.63 15.08
C VAL A 103 -1.21 -4.04 16.16
N ILE A 104 -0.01 -3.47 16.21
CA ILE A 104 0.96 -3.75 17.26
C ILE A 104 0.41 -3.36 18.65
N LEU A 105 -0.33 -2.25 18.74
CA LEU A 105 -0.92 -1.75 19.98
C LEU A 105 -2.25 -2.43 20.36
N SER A 106 -2.75 -3.36 19.54
CA SER A 106 -4.01 -4.08 19.70
C SER A 106 -3.95 -5.12 20.85
N PRO A 107 -5.13 -5.55 21.38
CA PRO A 107 -5.17 -6.58 22.40
C PRO A 107 -4.46 -7.87 22.01
N THR A 108 -4.60 -8.30 20.75
CA THR A 108 -3.99 -9.55 20.29
C THR A 108 -2.47 -9.47 20.26
N VAL A 109 -1.89 -8.39 19.76
CA VAL A 109 -0.42 -8.28 19.67
C VAL A 109 0.16 -7.77 20.99
N TRP A 110 -0.34 -6.66 21.52
CA TRP A 110 0.22 -5.99 22.68
C TRP A 110 0.10 -6.81 23.96
N VAL A 111 -1.06 -7.47 24.17
CA VAL A 111 -1.30 -8.25 25.39
C VAL A 111 -0.96 -9.73 25.18
N LYS A 112 -1.54 -10.39 24.16
CA LYS A 112 -1.38 -11.86 24.04
C LYS A 112 0.00 -12.27 23.55
N ILE A 113 0.62 -11.52 22.63
CA ILE A 113 1.94 -11.89 22.06
C ILE A 113 3.07 -11.24 22.85
N LEU A 114 2.98 -9.94 23.18
CA LEU A 114 4.03 -9.20 23.87
C LEU A 114 3.92 -9.31 25.41
N GLY A 115 2.84 -9.88 25.97
CA GLY A 115 2.69 -10.13 27.41
C GLY A 115 2.41 -8.90 28.26
N ASN A 116 1.98 -7.77 27.69
CA ASN A 116 1.65 -6.56 28.44
C ASN A 116 0.31 -6.68 29.17
N LYS A 117 0.12 -5.90 30.25
CA LYS A 117 -1.08 -6.00 31.11
C LYS A 117 -2.36 -5.48 30.49
N ALA A 118 -2.28 -4.47 29.62
CA ALA A 118 -3.44 -3.85 29.00
C ALA A 118 -3.08 -3.36 27.60
N ALA A 119 -4.02 -3.43 26.65
CA ALA A 119 -3.86 -2.91 25.32
C ALA A 119 -3.95 -1.37 25.33
N ILE A 120 -3.14 -0.73 24.50
CA ILE A 120 -3.19 0.73 24.30
C ILE A 120 -4.32 1.07 23.35
N PHE A 121 -4.52 0.26 22.31
CA PHE A 121 -5.62 0.40 21.37
C PHE A 121 -6.65 -0.70 21.59
N PRO A 122 -7.95 -0.37 21.74
CA PRO A 122 -8.96 -1.31 22.24
C PRO A 122 -9.46 -2.32 21.20
N TYR A 123 -9.15 -2.13 19.91
CA TYR A 123 -9.65 -2.97 18.82
C TYR A 123 -8.54 -3.75 18.15
N ASP A 124 -8.84 -4.99 17.73
CA ASP A 124 -7.91 -5.84 16.98
C ASP A 124 -7.82 -5.46 15.48
N HIS A 125 -8.88 -4.85 14.93
CA HIS A 125 -8.95 -4.44 13.54
C HIS A 125 -9.00 -2.90 13.41
N PRO A 126 -7.86 -2.24 13.20
CA PRO A 126 -7.78 -0.77 13.17
C PRO A 126 -8.16 -0.15 11.82
N ALA A 127 -8.64 -0.94 10.85
CA ALA A 127 -8.83 -0.50 9.46
C ALA A 127 -9.67 0.79 9.33
N ILE A 128 -10.72 0.96 10.15
CA ILE A 128 -11.55 2.17 10.11
C ILE A 128 -10.73 3.41 10.47
N VAL A 129 -9.92 3.33 11.52
CA VAL A 129 -9.11 4.47 11.99
C VAL A 129 -7.97 4.76 11.00
N SER A 130 -7.22 3.74 10.60
CA SER A 130 -6.09 3.89 9.68
C SER A 130 -6.51 4.32 8.27
N MET A 131 -7.63 3.80 7.78
CA MET A 131 -8.20 4.18 6.48
C MET A 131 -8.67 5.64 6.49
N THR A 132 -9.38 6.07 7.55
CA THR A 132 -9.81 7.47 7.70
C THR A 132 -8.62 8.41 7.76
N LEU A 133 -7.56 8.04 8.48
CA LEU A 133 -6.32 8.80 8.52
C LEU A 133 -5.66 8.89 7.14
N ALA A 134 -5.61 7.78 6.41
CA ALA A 134 -5.06 7.74 5.06
C ALA A 134 -5.83 8.65 4.10
N PHE A 135 -7.18 8.62 4.13
CA PHE A 135 -8.02 9.54 3.37
C PHE A 135 -7.70 11.01 3.69
N PHE A 136 -7.65 11.33 4.98
CA PHE A 136 -7.39 12.69 5.44
C PHE A 136 -6.00 13.19 5.00
N VAL A 137 -4.96 12.39 5.19
CA VAL A 137 -3.58 12.75 4.81
C VAL A 137 -3.46 12.88 3.30
N THR A 138 -4.04 11.95 2.52
CA THR A 138 -4.04 12.01 1.06
C THR A 138 -4.72 13.28 0.57
N TRP A 139 -5.90 13.58 1.10
CA TRP A 139 -6.65 14.78 0.76
C TRP A 139 -5.89 16.05 1.13
N LEU A 140 -5.42 16.15 2.38
CA LEU A 140 -4.74 17.32 2.90
C LEU A 140 -3.48 17.67 2.09
N LEU A 141 -2.64 16.66 1.83
CA LEU A 141 -1.38 16.85 1.09
C LEU A 141 -1.63 17.13 -0.39
N SER A 142 -2.69 16.59 -0.98
CA SER A 142 -3.04 16.90 -2.37
C SER A 142 -3.59 18.33 -2.52
N VAL A 143 -4.39 18.80 -1.58
CA VAL A 143 -4.92 20.19 -1.61
C VAL A 143 -3.83 21.21 -1.35
N THR A 144 -2.88 20.90 -0.49
CA THR A 144 -1.76 21.80 -0.15
C THR A 144 -0.61 21.75 -1.16
N ASP A 145 -0.60 20.79 -2.08
CA ASP A 145 0.43 20.68 -3.11
C ASP A 145 0.20 21.69 -4.23
N LYS A 146 1.03 22.73 -4.24
CA LYS A 146 1.04 23.83 -5.24
C LYS A 146 2.22 23.72 -6.21
N SER A 147 2.79 22.53 -6.40
CA SER A 147 3.89 22.34 -7.31
C SER A 147 3.42 22.34 -8.77
N ALA A 148 4.27 22.78 -9.69
CA ALA A 148 3.99 22.71 -11.15
C ALA A 148 3.70 21.26 -11.60
N ARG A 149 4.25 20.27 -10.91
CA ARG A 149 3.94 18.86 -11.13
C ARG A 149 2.48 18.54 -10.79
N ALA A 150 1.97 19.05 -9.66
CA ALA A 150 0.59 18.84 -9.25
C ALA A 150 -0.41 19.43 -10.27
N ASP A 151 -0.10 20.57 -10.87
CA ASP A 151 -0.94 21.20 -11.89
C ASP A 151 -0.97 20.35 -13.16
N ASN A 152 0.18 19.80 -13.58
CA ASN A 152 0.24 18.87 -14.72
C ASN A 152 -0.51 17.56 -14.46
N GLU A 153 -0.43 17.01 -13.24
CA GLU A 153 -1.16 15.80 -12.84
C GLU A 153 -2.68 16.02 -12.86
N LYS A 154 -3.15 17.18 -12.41
CA LYS A 154 -4.58 17.56 -12.44
C LYS A 154 -5.09 17.77 -13.88
N ALA A 155 -4.28 18.34 -14.76
CA ALA A 155 -4.63 18.48 -16.17
C ALA A 155 -4.72 17.12 -16.88
N ALA A 156 -3.77 16.23 -16.61
CA ALA A 156 -3.76 14.87 -17.17
C ALA A 156 -4.94 14.01 -16.71
N TYR A 157 -5.53 14.31 -15.53
CA TYR A 157 -6.70 13.59 -15.03
C TYR A 157 -7.92 13.75 -15.97
N GLU A 158 -8.17 14.93 -16.50
CA GLU A 158 -9.34 15.17 -17.37
C GLU A 158 -9.21 14.38 -18.68
N GLU A 159 -8.02 14.33 -19.26
CA GLU A 159 -7.75 13.51 -20.44
C GLU A 159 -7.96 12.02 -20.15
N GLN A 160 -7.43 11.54 -19.02
CA GLN A 160 -7.58 10.15 -18.60
C GLN A 160 -9.05 9.80 -18.30
N TYR A 161 -9.81 10.72 -17.69
CA TYR A 161 -11.23 10.54 -17.41
C TYR A 161 -12.04 10.40 -18.68
N ILE A 162 -11.83 11.27 -19.67
CA ILE A 162 -12.49 11.19 -20.99
C ILE A 162 -12.13 9.86 -21.66
N ARG A 163 -10.86 9.48 -21.65
CA ARG A 163 -10.40 8.20 -22.21
C ARG A 163 -11.06 6.99 -21.54
N ALA A 164 -11.18 7.00 -20.22
CA ALA A 164 -11.83 5.93 -19.44
C ALA A 164 -13.34 5.82 -19.73
N GLN A 165 -14.02 6.96 -19.96
CA GLN A 165 -15.47 6.98 -20.22
C GLN A 165 -15.82 6.67 -21.69
N THR A 166 -15.00 7.07 -22.62
CA THR A 166 -15.33 7.03 -24.07
C THR A 166 -14.55 5.97 -24.85
N GLY A 167 -13.44 5.45 -24.29
CA GLY A 167 -12.51 4.59 -25.01
C GLY A 167 -11.69 5.33 -26.09
N LEU A 168 -11.91 6.61 -26.31
CA LEU A 168 -11.16 7.40 -27.29
C LEU A 168 -9.71 7.54 -26.86
N GLY A 169 -8.78 7.23 -27.76
CA GLY A 169 -7.34 7.28 -27.48
C GLY A 169 -6.78 6.08 -26.70
N ALA A 170 -7.57 5.01 -26.51
CA ALA A 170 -7.12 3.77 -25.84
C ALA A 170 -6.28 2.86 -26.76
N SER A 171 -6.11 3.19 -28.03
CA SER A 171 -5.36 2.40 -29.04
C SER A 171 -3.87 2.21 -28.71
N GLY A 172 -3.34 2.87 -27.68
CA GLY A 172 -1.97 2.68 -27.19
C GLY A 172 -1.88 1.89 -25.86
N ALA A 173 -3.00 1.43 -25.31
CA ALA A 173 -2.99 0.58 -24.13
C ALA A 173 -2.58 -0.83 -24.54
N HIS A 174 -1.31 -1.18 -24.33
CA HIS A 174 -0.86 -2.56 -24.48
C HIS A 174 -1.57 -3.43 -23.45
N ALA A 175 -2.26 -4.48 -23.94
CA ALA A 175 -2.75 -5.55 -23.10
C ALA A 175 -1.52 -6.23 -22.42
N HIS A 176 -1.46 -6.17 -21.12
CA HIS A 176 -0.46 -6.88 -20.31
C HIS A 176 -1.02 -8.23 -19.90
#